data_cea7ed6cb1286d3a3ac7b86d3c64b496
#
_entry.id   cea7ed6cb1286d3a3ac7b86d3c64b496
#
_cell.length_a   1.000
_cell.length_b   1.000
_cell.length_c   1.000
_cell.angle_alpha   90.00
_cell.angle_beta   90.00
_cell.angle_gamma   90.00
#
_symmetry.space_group_name_H-M   'P 1'
#
loop_
_entity.id
_entity.type
_entity.pdbx_description
1 polymer ?
#
loop_
_entity_poly.entity_id
_entity_poly.type
_entity_poly.pdbx_seq_one_letter_code
_entity_poly.pdbx_strand_id
1 'polypeptide(L)'
;MESTESAAVASPRIILGSNQYGKAEVRLVKTTRDTARHSLEDLSITSQLHGDFAAAHTEGDNAHVVATDTQKNTIYAFARVGVGSPEAFLLRLADHFTSSFDWVSGGRWAAEQYFWNRIHGHDHAFSKDKSEVRTAGLLVDGAGRHLVAGISGLTVLKTTGSEFHGFPRDRYTTLAETTDRILATDVTAKWRYSDVDVPDFNAAYASVRSALLDAFADTHSLALQQSMFQMGRAVLEAHPGIAEVRLSLPNNHHFLVDLEPFGLDNPGEVFFAADRPYGLIEAAVLREGAEESNPVWNTIAGFC
;
A
#
# COMPACT_ATOMS: atom_id res chain seq x y z
N MET A 1 -30.01 -3.13 65.46
CA MET A 1 -28.67 -3.04 64.80
C MET A 1 -28.73 -3.93 63.56
N GLU A 2 -29.12 -3.37 62.44
CA GLU A 2 -29.12 -4.08 61.15
C GLU A 2 -27.72 -4.02 60.57
N SER A 3 -27.11 -5.17 60.34
CA SER A 3 -25.84 -5.32 59.69
C SER A 3 -26.06 -5.18 58.15
N THR A 4 -25.64 -4.06 57.58
CA THR A 4 -25.58 -3.90 56.15
C THR A 4 -24.40 -4.73 55.59
N GLU A 5 -24.73 -5.90 55.04
CA GLU A 5 -23.78 -6.66 54.20
C GLU A 5 -23.44 -5.83 52.97
N SER A 6 -22.20 -5.37 52.90
CA SER A 6 -21.64 -4.75 51.71
C SER A 6 -21.45 -5.82 50.61
N ALA A 7 -22.31 -5.81 49.60
CA ALA A 7 -22.13 -6.65 48.43
C ALA A 7 -20.77 -6.30 47.76
N ALA A 8 -19.83 -7.22 47.82
CA ALA A 8 -18.56 -7.10 47.13
C ALA A 8 -18.82 -7.00 45.62
N VAL A 9 -18.53 -5.87 45.02
CA VAL A 9 -18.56 -5.70 43.55
C VAL A 9 -17.51 -6.63 42.95
N ALA A 10 -17.97 -7.66 42.27
CA ALA A 10 -17.08 -8.60 41.60
C ALA A 10 -16.25 -7.83 40.57
N SER A 11 -14.92 -8.01 40.62
CA SER A 11 -14.03 -7.42 39.63
C SER A 11 -14.43 -7.90 38.25
N PRO A 12 -14.42 -7.01 37.23
CA PRO A 12 -14.78 -7.39 35.87
C PRO A 12 -13.85 -8.51 35.33
N ARG A 13 -14.46 -9.51 34.70
CA ARG A 13 -13.74 -10.64 34.12
C ARG A 13 -12.87 -10.15 32.97
N ILE A 14 -11.58 -10.50 32.98
CA ILE A 14 -10.65 -10.26 31.88
C ILE A 14 -10.81 -11.38 30.84
N ILE A 15 -10.95 -11.02 29.56
CA ILE A 15 -11.10 -11.95 28.44
C ILE A 15 -10.10 -11.63 27.35
N LEU A 16 -9.76 -12.63 26.54
CA LEU A 16 -8.99 -12.44 25.32
C LEU A 16 -9.88 -11.69 24.30
N GLY A 17 -9.36 -10.63 23.70
CA GLY A 17 -9.99 -9.91 22.59
C GLY A 17 -9.57 -10.47 21.24
N SER A 18 -9.68 -9.64 20.18
CA SER A 18 -9.21 -10.00 18.83
C SER A 18 -7.74 -10.43 18.87
N ASN A 19 -7.42 -11.47 18.13
CA ASN A 19 -6.06 -11.98 18.08
C ASN A 19 -5.75 -12.52 16.67
N GLN A 20 -4.47 -12.45 16.32
CA GLN A 20 -3.92 -12.99 15.09
C GLN A 20 -2.44 -13.31 15.31
N TYR A 21 -1.91 -14.24 14.53
CA TYR A 21 -0.49 -14.57 14.55
C TYR A 21 -0.01 -15.04 13.18
N GLY A 22 1.29 -14.98 12.96
CA GLY A 22 1.80 -15.45 11.67
C GLY A 22 3.28 -15.24 11.46
N LYS A 23 3.69 -15.20 10.21
CA LYS A 23 5.06 -14.98 9.77
C LYS A 23 5.13 -13.73 8.92
N ALA A 24 5.91 -12.76 9.37
CA ALA A 24 6.09 -11.49 8.66
C ALA A 24 7.36 -11.51 7.80
N GLU A 25 7.32 -10.74 6.70
CA GLU A 25 8.45 -10.38 5.87
C GLU A 25 9.27 -11.57 5.36
N VAL A 26 8.59 -12.62 4.91
CA VAL A 26 9.24 -13.77 4.28
C VAL A 26 9.81 -13.32 2.93
N ARG A 27 11.12 -13.09 2.89
CA ARG A 27 11.84 -12.67 1.69
C ARG A 27 12.07 -13.87 0.78
N LEU A 28 11.74 -13.71 -0.49
CA LEU A 28 12.01 -14.71 -1.51
C LEU A 28 12.44 -14.07 -2.83
N VAL A 29 13.32 -14.75 -3.52
CA VAL A 29 13.65 -14.51 -4.92
C VAL A 29 13.42 -15.78 -5.70
N LYS A 30 12.49 -15.73 -6.67
CA LYS A 30 12.26 -16.84 -7.60
C LYS A 30 12.91 -16.51 -8.93
N THR A 31 13.77 -17.41 -9.40
CA THR A 31 14.34 -17.35 -10.75
C THR A 31 13.72 -18.45 -11.60
N THR A 32 13.12 -18.08 -12.73
CA THR A 32 12.68 -19.03 -13.77
C THR A 32 13.80 -19.20 -14.79
N ARG A 33 14.18 -20.46 -15.04
CA ARG A 33 15.36 -20.84 -15.84
C ARG A 33 15.02 -21.83 -16.96
N ASP A 34 13.80 -21.76 -17.48
CA ASP A 34 13.30 -22.70 -18.51
C ASP A 34 13.97 -22.44 -19.87
N THR A 35 14.56 -21.28 -20.05
CA THR A 35 15.36 -20.87 -21.21
C THR A 35 16.66 -20.23 -20.76
N ALA A 36 17.58 -19.95 -21.66
CA ALA A 36 18.79 -19.18 -21.38
C ALA A 36 18.45 -17.75 -20.88
N ARG A 37 17.30 -17.22 -21.27
CA ARG A 37 16.81 -15.92 -20.81
C ARG A 37 15.97 -16.10 -19.53
N HIS A 38 16.61 -15.89 -18.40
CA HIS A 38 15.97 -16.05 -17.09
C HIS A 38 14.98 -14.92 -16.79
N SER A 39 13.99 -15.19 -15.97
CA SER A 39 13.17 -14.17 -15.30
C SER A 39 13.37 -14.19 -13.79
N LEU A 40 13.07 -13.05 -13.14
CA LEU A 40 13.31 -12.85 -11.73
C LEU A 40 12.07 -12.22 -11.08
N GLU A 41 11.63 -12.80 -9.97
CA GLU A 41 10.57 -12.31 -9.11
C GLU A 41 11.13 -12.15 -7.69
N ASP A 42 11.05 -10.95 -7.11
CA ASP A 42 11.60 -10.60 -5.79
C ASP A 42 10.47 -10.07 -4.92
N LEU A 43 10.12 -10.80 -3.85
CA LEU A 43 8.98 -10.50 -3.00
C LEU A 43 9.33 -10.55 -1.50
N SER A 44 8.54 -9.82 -0.73
CA SER A 44 8.40 -9.96 0.73
C SER A 44 6.95 -10.30 1.02
N ILE A 45 6.70 -11.41 1.72
CA ILE A 45 5.34 -11.90 2.01
C ILE A 45 5.12 -11.96 3.51
N THR A 46 4.01 -11.40 3.98
CA THR A 46 3.53 -11.54 5.35
C THR A 46 2.24 -12.36 5.33
N SER A 47 2.15 -13.34 6.24
CA SER A 47 0.95 -14.16 6.47
C SER A 47 0.58 -14.08 7.93
N GLN A 48 -0.66 -13.70 8.24
CA GLN A 48 -1.23 -13.67 9.59
C GLN A 48 -2.58 -14.39 9.54
N LEU A 49 -2.76 -15.37 10.41
CA LEU A 49 -3.98 -16.16 10.51
C LEU A 49 -4.81 -15.67 11.69
N HIS A 50 -6.13 -15.70 11.55
CA HIS A 50 -7.08 -15.60 12.66
C HIS A 50 -8.08 -16.76 12.63
N GLY A 51 -8.62 -17.08 13.82
CA GLY A 51 -9.48 -18.24 13.99
C GLY A 51 -9.61 -18.64 15.47
N ASP A 52 -9.85 -19.92 15.72
CA ASP A 52 -9.95 -20.44 17.09
C ASP A 52 -8.55 -20.71 17.68
N PHE A 53 -7.93 -19.66 18.21
CA PHE A 53 -6.62 -19.69 18.86
C PHE A 53 -6.64 -19.33 20.35
N ALA A 54 -7.83 -19.24 20.95
CA ALA A 54 -7.97 -18.78 22.33
C ALA A 54 -7.18 -19.65 23.32
N ALA A 55 -7.22 -20.97 23.20
CA ALA A 55 -6.53 -21.90 24.08
C ALA A 55 -5.00 -21.72 24.05
N ALA A 56 -4.41 -21.34 22.90
CA ALA A 56 -3.00 -21.03 22.82
C ALA A 56 -2.59 -19.84 23.70
N HIS A 57 -3.49 -18.84 23.84
CA HIS A 57 -3.23 -17.65 24.64
C HIS A 57 -3.57 -17.82 26.12
N THR A 58 -4.63 -18.57 26.44
CA THR A 58 -5.14 -18.67 27.81
C THR A 58 -4.60 -19.88 28.56
N GLU A 59 -4.22 -20.95 27.86
CA GLU A 59 -3.86 -22.25 28.44
C GLU A 59 -2.49 -22.76 27.94
N GLY A 60 -1.92 -22.14 26.90
CA GLY A 60 -0.68 -22.58 26.25
C GLY A 60 -0.88 -23.85 25.40
N ASP A 61 -2.13 -24.15 25.02
CA ASP A 61 -2.44 -25.27 24.14
C ASP A 61 -2.21 -24.90 22.67
N ASN A 62 -1.30 -25.60 22.04
CA ASN A 62 -0.90 -25.36 20.65
C ASN A 62 -1.61 -26.26 19.61
N ALA A 63 -2.63 -27.02 19.99
CA ALA A 63 -3.32 -27.95 19.12
C ALA A 63 -3.87 -27.28 17.84
N HIS A 64 -4.30 -26.03 17.93
CA HIS A 64 -4.78 -25.24 16.78
C HIS A 64 -3.72 -24.30 16.18
N VAL A 65 -2.49 -24.32 16.66
CA VAL A 65 -1.46 -23.39 16.16
C VAL A 65 -0.75 -23.96 14.94
N VAL A 66 -1.05 -23.43 13.75
CA VAL A 66 -0.22 -23.66 12.55
C VAL A 66 1.12 -22.98 12.76
N ALA A 67 2.19 -23.74 12.96
CA ALA A 67 3.50 -23.16 13.27
C ALA A 67 3.90 -22.08 12.25
N THR A 68 4.45 -20.98 12.73
CA THR A 68 4.89 -19.89 11.83
C THR A 68 5.99 -20.33 10.86
N ASP A 69 6.74 -21.38 11.21
CA ASP A 69 7.69 -22.01 10.30
C ASP A 69 6.97 -22.74 9.15
N THR A 70 5.86 -23.42 9.43
CA THR A 70 4.99 -24.04 8.41
C THR A 70 4.45 -22.96 7.47
N GLN A 71 3.98 -21.84 7.97
CA GLN A 71 3.51 -20.73 7.12
C GLN A 71 4.63 -20.22 6.18
N LYS A 72 5.83 -20.03 6.71
CA LYS A 72 7.03 -19.66 5.91
C LYS A 72 7.32 -20.71 4.83
N ASN A 73 7.34 -21.98 5.20
CA ASN A 73 7.65 -23.07 4.27
C ASN A 73 6.59 -23.22 3.18
N THR A 74 5.31 -23.00 3.51
CA THR A 74 4.21 -22.94 2.54
C THR A 74 4.44 -21.84 1.50
N ILE A 75 4.85 -20.64 1.93
CA ILE A 75 5.18 -19.53 1.02
C ILE A 75 6.27 -19.93 0.04
N TYR A 76 7.36 -20.56 0.49
CA TYR A 76 8.44 -21.02 -0.40
C TYR A 76 8.00 -22.14 -1.34
N ALA A 77 7.23 -23.10 -0.85
CA ALA A 77 6.72 -24.20 -1.67
C ALA A 77 5.79 -23.69 -2.79
N PHE A 78 4.90 -22.76 -2.46
CA PHE A 78 3.99 -22.15 -3.45
C PHE A 78 4.75 -21.30 -4.47
N ALA A 79 5.75 -20.54 -4.04
CA ALA A 79 6.60 -19.77 -4.94
C ALA A 79 7.38 -20.67 -5.90
N ARG A 80 7.79 -21.89 -5.48
CA ARG A 80 8.45 -22.86 -6.36
C ARG A 80 7.56 -23.27 -7.53
N VAL A 81 6.26 -23.40 -7.31
CA VAL A 81 5.27 -23.70 -8.37
C VAL A 81 5.09 -22.50 -9.29
N GLY A 82 4.99 -21.30 -8.73
CA GLY A 82 4.86 -20.05 -9.46
C GLY A 82 4.31 -18.93 -8.56
N VAL A 83 4.79 -17.72 -8.77
CA VAL A 83 4.25 -16.52 -8.08
C VAL A 83 3.05 -15.98 -8.87
N GLY A 84 3.24 -15.68 -10.14
CA GLY A 84 2.25 -15.01 -10.97
C GLY A 84 2.20 -13.50 -10.65
N SER A 85 1.11 -13.06 -10.08
CA SER A 85 1.01 -11.70 -9.47
C SER A 85 1.01 -11.79 -7.95
N PRO A 86 1.43 -10.74 -7.22
CA PRO A 86 1.32 -10.69 -5.77
C PRO A 86 -0.09 -10.99 -5.28
N GLU A 87 -1.11 -10.40 -5.89
CA GLU A 87 -2.52 -10.57 -5.53
C GLU A 87 -2.98 -12.02 -5.66
N ALA A 88 -2.72 -12.64 -6.81
CA ALA A 88 -3.06 -14.06 -7.04
C ALA A 88 -2.30 -14.98 -6.09
N PHE A 89 -1.07 -14.63 -5.74
CA PHE A 89 -0.27 -15.39 -4.78
C PHE A 89 -0.89 -15.35 -3.38
N LEU A 90 -1.33 -14.16 -2.92
CA LEU A 90 -1.99 -14.03 -1.63
C LEU A 90 -3.32 -14.79 -1.58
N LEU A 91 -4.12 -14.75 -2.66
CA LEU A 91 -5.37 -15.51 -2.76
C LEU A 91 -5.13 -17.01 -2.61
N ARG A 92 -4.11 -17.56 -3.28
CA ARG A 92 -3.76 -18.99 -3.16
C ARG A 92 -3.29 -19.37 -1.76
N LEU A 93 -2.54 -18.50 -1.06
CA LEU A 93 -2.13 -18.73 0.32
C LEU A 93 -3.34 -18.73 1.25
N ALA A 94 -4.24 -17.76 1.09
CA ALA A 94 -5.46 -17.69 1.87
C ALA A 94 -6.33 -18.94 1.70
N ASP A 95 -6.56 -19.36 0.45
CA ASP A 95 -7.32 -20.58 0.14
C ASP A 95 -6.71 -21.81 0.79
N HIS A 96 -5.37 -21.94 0.76
CA HIS A 96 -4.69 -23.05 1.39
C HIS A 96 -4.93 -23.11 2.90
N PHE A 97 -4.71 -21.99 3.60
CA PHE A 97 -4.81 -22.01 5.06
C PHE A 97 -6.25 -22.13 5.55
N THR A 98 -7.21 -21.52 4.88
CA THR A 98 -8.63 -21.60 5.28
C THR A 98 -9.30 -22.91 4.88
N SER A 99 -8.76 -23.66 3.89
CA SER A 99 -9.29 -24.95 3.50
C SER A 99 -8.59 -26.14 4.15
N SER A 100 -7.36 -25.96 4.64
CA SER A 100 -6.57 -27.05 5.24
C SER A 100 -6.75 -27.15 6.76
N PHE A 101 -7.28 -26.13 7.40
CA PHE A 101 -7.40 -26.04 8.85
C PHE A 101 -8.78 -25.48 9.23
N ASP A 102 -9.69 -26.33 9.68
CA ASP A 102 -11.09 -25.97 9.96
C ASP A 102 -11.24 -24.88 11.04
N TRP A 103 -10.24 -24.72 11.91
CA TRP A 103 -10.21 -23.69 12.95
C TRP A 103 -9.63 -22.34 12.47
N VAL A 104 -9.10 -22.26 11.24
CA VAL A 104 -8.67 -21.01 10.62
C VAL A 104 -9.84 -20.38 9.87
N SER A 105 -10.44 -19.34 10.42
CA SER A 105 -11.60 -18.66 9.83
C SER A 105 -11.22 -17.59 8.82
N GLY A 106 -9.94 -17.20 8.74
CA GLY A 106 -9.45 -16.19 7.83
C GLY A 106 -8.03 -15.73 8.16
N GLY A 107 -7.71 -14.51 7.77
CA GLY A 107 -6.40 -13.93 8.00
C GLY A 107 -6.13 -12.70 7.16
N ARG A 108 -4.92 -12.20 7.32
CA ARG A 108 -4.35 -11.10 6.54
C ARG A 108 -3.09 -11.55 5.85
N TRP A 109 -3.00 -11.27 4.57
CA TRP A 109 -1.81 -11.52 3.78
C TRP A 109 -1.38 -10.23 3.12
N ALA A 110 -0.08 -9.97 3.10
CA ALA A 110 0.50 -8.81 2.43
C ALA A 110 1.71 -9.22 1.60
N ALA A 111 1.91 -8.52 0.49
CA ALA A 111 3.05 -8.71 -0.38
C ALA A 111 3.64 -7.36 -0.78
N GLU A 112 4.96 -7.31 -0.85
CA GLU A 112 5.73 -6.30 -1.56
C GLU A 112 6.51 -6.97 -2.68
N GLN A 113 6.43 -6.41 -3.88
CA GLN A 113 7.20 -6.86 -5.03
C GLN A 113 8.19 -5.79 -5.44
N TYR A 114 9.45 -6.19 -5.56
CA TYR A 114 10.57 -5.33 -5.95
C TYR A 114 10.96 -5.61 -7.38
N PHE A 115 11.15 -4.54 -8.17
CA PHE A 115 11.45 -4.66 -9.59
C PHE A 115 12.94 -4.70 -9.86
N TRP A 116 13.28 -5.36 -10.97
CA TRP A 116 14.64 -5.50 -11.47
C TRP A 116 14.68 -5.28 -12.97
N ASN A 117 15.55 -4.41 -13.40
CA ASN A 117 15.79 -4.10 -14.81
C ASN A 117 16.91 -4.97 -15.37
N ARG A 118 16.73 -5.50 -16.58
CA ARG A 118 17.81 -6.21 -17.27
C ARG A 118 18.94 -5.28 -17.64
N ILE A 119 20.18 -5.67 -17.35
CA ILE A 119 21.36 -4.92 -17.74
C ILE A 119 21.59 -5.14 -19.22
N HIS A 120 21.45 -4.07 -20.03
CA HIS A 120 21.71 -4.08 -21.48
C HIS A 120 21.10 -5.26 -22.25
N GLY A 121 19.92 -5.73 -21.83
CA GLY A 121 19.26 -6.87 -22.47
C GLY A 121 19.86 -8.24 -22.13
N HIS A 122 20.84 -8.30 -21.23
CA HIS A 122 21.52 -9.54 -20.82
C HIS A 122 20.56 -10.63 -20.35
N ASP A 123 20.85 -11.89 -20.62
CA ASP A 123 19.91 -12.97 -20.38
C ASP A 123 19.67 -13.28 -18.89
N HIS A 124 20.65 -13.04 -18.03
CA HIS A 124 20.59 -13.41 -16.60
C HIS A 124 21.25 -12.39 -15.65
N ALA A 125 21.49 -11.15 -16.10
CA ALA A 125 22.03 -10.09 -15.27
C ALA A 125 21.02 -8.94 -15.10
N PHE A 126 20.85 -8.47 -13.84
CA PHE A 126 19.83 -7.51 -13.46
C PHE A 126 20.39 -6.44 -12.53
N SER A 127 19.85 -5.24 -12.61
CA SER A 127 20.01 -4.16 -11.64
C SER A 127 18.70 -3.92 -10.92
N LYS A 128 18.73 -3.68 -9.59
CA LYS A 128 17.52 -3.41 -8.83
C LYS A 128 16.94 -2.06 -9.23
N ASP A 129 15.66 -2.06 -9.59
CA ASP A 129 14.88 -0.85 -9.73
C ASP A 129 14.49 -0.35 -8.34
N LYS A 130 14.65 0.94 -8.10
CA LYS A 130 14.30 1.59 -6.83
C LYS A 130 13.23 2.66 -7.01
N SER A 131 12.61 2.72 -8.18
CA SER A 131 11.62 3.74 -8.51
C SER A 131 10.33 3.56 -7.71
N GLU A 132 9.93 2.31 -7.44
CA GLU A 132 8.68 2.00 -6.77
C GLU A 132 8.68 0.58 -6.18
N VAL A 133 7.74 0.32 -5.29
CA VAL A 133 7.39 -1.00 -4.78
C VAL A 133 5.92 -1.26 -5.09
N ARG A 134 5.62 -2.39 -5.77
CA ARG A 134 4.24 -2.86 -5.90
C ARG A 134 3.81 -3.54 -4.61
N THR A 135 2.63 -3.20 -4.11
CA THR A 135 2.07 -3.76 -2.88
C THR A 135 0.76 -4.48 -3.16
N ALA A 136 0.48 -5.52 -2.40
CA ALA A 136 -0.83 -6.16 -2.34
C ALA A 136 -1.20 -6.49 -0.91
N GLY A 137 -2.48 -6.43 -0.59
CA GLY A 137 -3.04 -6.80 0.71
C GLY A 137 -4.35 -7.54 0.54
N LEU A 138 -4.51 -8.65 1.24
CA LEU A 138 -5.72 -9.45 1.27
C LEU A 138 -6.18 -9.61 2.71
N LEU A 139 -7.44 -9.30 2.97
CA LEU A 139 -8.15 -9.67 4.19
C LEU A 139 -9.20 -10.73 3.84
N VAL A 140 -9.20 -11.84 4.58
CA VAL A 140 -10.29 -12.82 4.58
C VAL A 140 -10.90 -12.83 5.97
N ASP A 141 -12.20 -12.53 6.06
CA ASP A 141 -12.97 -12.51 7.31
C ASP A 141 -14.28 -13.27 7.08
N GLY A 142 -14.33 -14.51 7.56
CA GLY A 142 -15.41 -15.43 7.26
C GLY A 142 -15.59 -15.63 5.74
N ALA A 143 -16.76 -15.27 5.22
CA ALA A 143 -17.04 -15.33 3.78
C ALA A 143 -16.52 -14.12 2.98
N GLY A 144 -16.12 -13.05 3.65
CA GLY A 144 -15.65 -11.82 3.02
C GLY A 144 -14.19 -11.93 2.55
N ARG A 145 -13.94 -11.51 1.32
CA ARG A 145 -12.59 -11.37 0.74
C ARG A 145 -12.43 -9.96 0.24
N HIS A 146 -11.43 -9.26 0.77
CA HIS A 146 -11.17 -7.87 0.45
C HIS A 146 -9.74 -7.71 -0.03
N LEU A 147 -9.57 -7.29 -1.27
CA LEU A 147 -8.28 -7.21 -1.95
C LEU A 147 -7.92 -5.75 -2.26
N VAL A 148 -6.70 -5.38 -1.89
CA VAL A 148 -6.09 -4.09 -2.19
C VAL A 148 -4.78 -4.34 -2.95
N ALA A 149 -4.58 -3.63 -4.04
CA ALA A 149 -3.26 -3.52 -4.66
C ALA A 149 -2.74 -2.08 -4.54
N GLY A 150 -1.47 -1.86 -4.80
CA GLY A 150 -0.91 -0.51 -4.66
C GLY A 150 0.50 -0.34 -5.19
N ILE A 151 0.90 0.92 -5.15
CA ILE A 151 2.25 1.43 -5.44
C ILE A 151 2.71 2.21 -4.23
N SER A 152 3.98 2.09 -3.86
CA SER A 152 4.63 2.88 -2.82
C SER A 152 5.96 3.42 -3.31
N GLY A 153 6.24 4.69 -2.99
CA GLY A 153 7.53 5.33 -3.23
C GLY A 153 7.82 5.71 -4.68
N LEU A 154 6.79 5.86 -5.52
CA LEU A 154 6.96 6.33 -6.90
C LEU A 154 7.13 7.85 -6.92
N THR A 155 8.36 8.32 -7.06
CA THR A 155 8.67 9.75 -7.16
C THR A 155 8.33 10.28 -8.55
N VAL A 156 7.54 11.36 -8.59
CA VAL A 156 7.15 12.08 -9.81
C VAL A 156 7.36 13.57 -9.65
N LEU A 157 7.70 14.24 -10.75
CA LEU A 157 7.94 15.67 -10.79
C LEU A 157 7.50 16.24 -12.15
N LYS A 158 6.88 17.41 -12.12
CA LYS A 158 6.71 18.26 -13.30
C LYS A 158 7.25 19.67 -13.03
N THR A 159 7.87 20.27 -14.04
CA THR A 159 8.62 21.52 -13.92
C THR A 159 7.78 22.76 -14.09
N THR A 160 6.55 22.62 -14.57
CA THR A 160 5.58 23.70 -14.83
C THR A 160 4.16 23.17 -14.79
N GLY A 161 3.15 24.02 -15.04
CA GLY A 161 1.74 23.64 -15.04
C GLY A 161 1.20 23.33 -13.65
N SER A 162 1.76 23.99 -12.63
CA SER A 162 1.30 23.92 -11.25
C SER A 162 1.29 25.30 -10.61
N GLU A 163 0.19 25.60 -9.96
CA GLU A 163 -0.06 26.88 -9.26
C GLU A 163 -0.36 26.64 -7.79
N PHE A 164 -0.28 27.70 -7.00
CA PHE A 164 -0.85 27.74 -5.67
C PHE A 164 -1.11 29.19 -5.24
N HIS A 165 -2.35 29.62 -5.26
CA HIS A 165 -2.78 30.97 -4.93
C HIS A 165 -4.21 30.98 -4.36
N GLY A 166 -4.66 32.14 -3.86
CA GLY A 166 -6.00 32.32 -3.32
C GLY A 166 -6.22 31.66 -1.96
N PHE A 167 -5.17 31.27 -1.26
CA PHE A 167 -5.25 30.71 0.09
C PHE A 167 -5.46 31.80 1.16
N PRO A 168 -6.15 31.50 2.28
CA PRO A 168 -6.35 32.45 3.37
C PRO A 168 -5.02 32.86 4.00
N ARG A 169 -4.95 34.12 4.44
CA ARG A 169 -3.74 34.68 5.06
C ARG A 169 -4.03 35.10 6.50
N ASP A 170 -3.09 34.87 7.37
CA ASP A 170 -3.06 35.35 8.74
C ASP A 170 -1.67 35.94 9.08
N ARG A 171 -1.43 36.29 10.36
CA ARG A 171 -0.15 36.87 10.80
C ARG A 171 1.07 35.93 10.65
N TYR A 172 0.84 34.63 10.41
CA TYR A 172 1.88 33.63 10.24
C TYR A 172 2.08 33.23 8.78
N THR A 173 1.30 33.76 7.87
CA THR A 173 1.37 33.43 6.45
C THR A 173 2.48 34.22 5.78
N THR A 174 3.59 33.52 5.48
CA THR A 174 4.73 34.07 4.75
C THR A 174 4.83 33.57 3.32
N LEU A 175 4.09 32.47 2.99
CA LEU A 175 4.10 31.89 1.66
C LEU A 175 3.62 32.88 0.60
N ALA A 176 4.40 33.05 -0.46
CA ALA A 176 4.00 33.81 -1.63
C ALA A 176 3.07 33.00 -2.52
N GLU A 177 2.10 33.65 -3.14
CA GLU A 177 1.29 33.06 -4.19
C GLU A 177 2.14 32.83 -5.44
N THR A 178 1.85 31.76 -6.17
CA THR A 178 2.54 31.45 -7.41
C THR A 178 1.58 30.92 -8.45
N THR A 179 1.78 31.34 -9.70
CA THR A 179 1.05 30.88 -10.88
C THR A 179 1.84 29.87 -11.68
N ASP A 180 3.10 29.60 -11.30
CA ASP A 180 3.92 28.54 -11.85
C ASP A 180 4.96 28.07 -10.83
N ARG A 181 5.08 26.76 -10.67
CA ARG A 181 6.03 26.13 -9.74
C ARG A 181 6.35 24.69 -10.16
N ILE A 182 7.46 24.18 -9.66
CA ILE A 182 7.71 22.73 -9.66
C ILE A 182 6.69 22.04 -8.74
N LEU A 183 6.09 20.95 -9.20
CA LEU A 183 5.28 20.05 -8.40
C LEU A 183 5.94 18.68 -8.36
N ALA A 184 6.38 18.26 -7.18
CA ALA A 184 7.02 16.96 -6.94
C ALA A 184 6.39 16.24 -5.75
N THR A 185 6.26 14.92 -5.86
CA THR A 185 5.70 14.08 -4.81
C THR A 185 6.20 12.63 -4.90
N ASP A 186 6.15 11.91 -3.79
CA ASP A 186 6.36 10.46 -3.73
C ASP A 186 5.00 9.78 -3.63
N VAL A 187 4.50 9.28 -4.74
CA VAL A 187 3.17 8.68 -4.83
C VAL A 187 3.13 7.37 -4.05
N THR A 188 2.27 7.34 -3.03
CA THR A 188 1.73 6.10 -2.47
C THR A 188 0.25 6.05 -2.85
N ALA A 189 -0.11 5.05 -3.64
CA ALA A 189 -1.48 4.83 -4.08
C ALA A 189 -1.89 3.40 -3.76
N LYS A 190 -3.08 3.22 -3.21
CA LYS A 190 -3.68 1.90 -2.98
C LYS A 190 -5.08 1.90 -3.55
N TRP A 191 -5.46 0.83 -4.23
CA TRP A 191 -6.81 0.68 -4.78
C TRP A 191 -7.44 -0.62 -4.33
N ARG A 192 -8.70 -0.54 -3.96
CA ARG A 192 -9.50 -1.66 -3.52
C ARG A 192 -10.35 -2.17 -4.68
N TYR A 193 -10.21 -3.44 -4.98
CA TYR A 193 -11.07 -4.11 -5.94
C TYR A 193 -12.48 -4.32 -5.37
N SER A 194 -13.49 -4.25 -6.26
CA SER A 194 -14.87 -4.57 -5.89
C SER A 194 -15.08 -6.07 -5.70
N ASP A 195 -14.30 -6.89 -6.40
CA ASP A 195 -14.26 -8.35 -6.35
C ASP A 195 -12.81 -8.84 -6.44
N VAL A 196 -12.56 -10.06 -6.00
CA VAL A 196 -11.25 -10.71 -6.09
C VAL A 196 -11.03 -11.46 -7.40
N ASP A 197 -12.07 -11.60 -8.23
CA ASP A 197 -12.00 -12.26 -9.54
C ASP A 197 -11.55 -11.25 -10.62
N VAL A 198 -10.26 -11.01 -10.68
CA VAL A 198 -9.63 -10.12 -11.66
C VAL A 198 -8.89 -10.97 -12.69
N PRO A 199 -9.20 -10.86 -13.99
CA PRO A 199 -8.63 -11.74 -15.02
C PRO A 199 -7.11 -11.69 -15.13
N ASP A 200 -6.51 -10.49 -14.99
CA ASP A 200 -5.06 -10.28 -15.05
C ASP A 200 -4.65 -9.11 -14.14
N PHE A 201 -4.16 -9.44 -12.94
CA PHE A 201 -3.66 -8.45 -11.99
C PHE A 201 -2.40 -7.71 -12.48
N ASN A 202 -1.58 -8.32 -13.32
CA ASN A 202 -0.39 -7.65 -13.84
C ASN A 202 -0.77 -6.59 -14.87
N ALA A 203 -1.70 -6.92 -15.76
CA ALA A 203 -2.25 -5.94 -16.70
C ALA A 203 -3.02 -4.83 -15.98
N ALA A 204 -3.82 -5.16 -14.96
CA ALA A 204 -4.52 -4.18 -14.13
C ALA A 204 -3.55 -3.22 -13.43
N TYR A 205 -2.49 -3.76 -12.79
CA TYR A 205 -1.44 -2.95 -12.16
C TYR A 205 -0.78 -1.98 -13.15
N ALA A 206 -0.35 -2.47 -14.31
CA ALA A 206 0.30 -1.65 -15.33
C ALA A 206 -0.62 -0.53 -15.84
N SER A 207 -1.90 -0.83 -16.05
CA SER A 207 -2.88 0.13 -16.53
C SER A 207 -3.24 1.17 -15.46
N VAL A 208 -3.41 0.78 -14.18
CA VAL A 208 -3.62 1.72 -13.07
C VAL A 208 -2.43 2.65 -12.90
N ARG A 209 -1.22 2.10 -12.96
CA ARG A 209 0.01 2.89 -12.90
C ARG A 209 0.08 3.93 -14.03
N SER A 210 -0.25 3.54 -15.26
CA SER A 210 -0.30 4.47 -16.39
C SER A 210 -1.33 5.57 -16.14
N ALA A 211 -2.55 5.23 -15.75
CA ALA A 211 -3.61 6.21 -15.47
C ALA A 211 -3.23 7.23 -14.40
N LEU A 212 -2.52 6.80 -13.33
CA LEU A 212 -2.01 7.70 -12.30
C LEU A 212 -0.97 8.67 -12.86
N LEU A 213 -0.02 8.17 -13.67
CA LEU A 213 1.06 8.98 -14.23
C LEU A 213 0.56 9.95 -15.29
N ASP A 214 -0.33 9.50 -16.18
CA ASP A 214 -0.92 10.32 -17.23
C ASP A 214 -1.75 11.45 -16.60
N ALA A 215 -2.58 11.16 -15.60
CA ALA A 215 -3.35 12.17 -14.89
C ALA A 215 -2.47 13.17 -14.12
N PHE A 216 -1.36 12.74 -13.51
CA PHE A 216 -0.39 13.66 -12.89
C PHE A 216 0.27 14.57 -13.91
N ALA A 217 0.68 14.03 -15.06
CA ALA A 217 1.36 14.79 -16.10
C ALA A 217 0.44 15.81 -16.77
N ASP A 218 -0.76 15.39 -17.15
CA ASP A 218 -1.68 16.17 -17.99
C ASP A 218 -2.51 17.21 -17.21
N THR A 219 -2.70 17.02 -15.89
CA THR A 219 -3.48 17.96 -15.08
C THR A 219 -2.74 19.28 -14.90
N HIS A 220 -3.30 20.41 -15.35
CA HIS A 220 -2.86 21.71 -14.86
C HIS A 220 -3.27 21.85 -13.40
N SER A 221 -2.30 21.84 -12.49
CA SER A 221 -2.53 21.71 -11.05
C SER A 221 -2.72 23.06 -10.37
N LEU A 222 -3.91 23.37 -9.93
CA LEU A 222 -4.18 24.55 -9.07
C LEU A 222 -3.81 24.26 -7.60
N ALA A 223 -3.76 22.99 -7.24
CA ALA A 223 -3.29 22.48 -5.95
C ALA A 223 -2.98 20.99 -6.07
N LEU A 224 -2.08 20.44 -5.23
CA LEU A 224 -1.80 19.01 -5.22
C LEU A 224 -3.05 18.17 -4.90
N GLN A 225 -3.98 18.71 -4.09
CA GLN A 225 -5.28 18.07 -3.80
C GLN A 225 -6.11 17.84 -5.07
N GLN A 226 -6.12 18.80 -5.99
CA GLN A 226 -6.80 18.67 -7.28
C GLN A 226 -6.14 17.58 -8.13
N SER A 227 -4.82 17.58 -8.25
CA SER A 227 -4.08 16.54 -8.99
C SER A 227 -4.35 15.17 -8.40
N MET A 228 -4.35 15.03 -7.08
CA MET A 228 -4.68 13.79 -6.37
C MET A 228 -6.08 13.28 -6.73
N PHE A 229 -7.09 14.16 -6.73
CA PHE A 229 -8.44 13.79 -7.12
C PHE A 229 -8.52 13.34 -8.58
N GLN A 230 -7.84 14.05 -9.50
CA GLN A 230 -7.80 13.67 -10.92
C GLN A 230 -7.09 12.31 -11.14
N MET A 231 -6.01 12.04 -10.41
CA MET A 231 -5.33 10.75 -10.44
C MET A 231 -6.26 9.61 -10.00
N GLY A 232 -6.92 9.75 -8.86
CA GLY A 232 -7.87 8.75 -8.37
C GLY A 232 -9.08 8.57 -9.30
N ARG A 233 -9.61 9.66 -9.83
CA ARG A 233 -10.69 9.67 -10.81
C ARG A 233 -10.31 8.93 -12.10
N ALA A 234 -9.13 9.19 -12.66
CA ALA A 234 -8.66 8.54 -13.88
C ALA A 234 -8.57 7.01 -13.70
N VAL A 235 -8.09 6.55 -12.55
CA VAL A 235 -8.08 5.11 -12.22
C VAL A 235 -9.50 4.54 -12.18
N LEU A 236 -10.43 5.19 -11.49
CA LEU A 236 -11.80 4.71 -11.37
C LEU A 236 -12.53 4.72 -12.73
N GLU A 237 -12.31 5.72 -13.57
CA GLU A 237 -12.90 5.78 -14.92
C GLU A 237 -12.38 4.65 -15.81
N ALA A 238 -11.08 4.35 -15.76
CA ALA A 238 -10.45 3.28 -16.55
C ALA A 238 -10.78 1.86 -16.05
N HIS A 239 -11.07 1.70 -14.75
CA HIS A 239 -11.21 0.37 -14.12
C HIS A 239 -12.52 0.21 -13.35
N PRO A 240 -13.62 -0.24 -14.01
CA PRO A 240 -14.91 -0.46 -13.36
C PRO A 240 -14.88 -1.42 -12.17
N GLY A 241 -13.94 -2.36 -12.15
CA GLY A 241 -13.73 -3.32 -11.05
C GLY A 241 -12.99 -2.75 -9.82
N ILE A 242 -12.63 -1.45 -9.83
CA ILE A 242 -12.05 -0.77 -8.67
C ILE A 242 -13.10 0.10 -8.00
N ALA A 243 -13.30 -0.07 -6.70
CA ALA A 243 -14.30 0.65 -5.92
C ALA A 243 -13.77 1.95 -5.32
N GLU A 244 -12.48 1.98 -4.97
CA GLU A 244 -11.86 3.04 -4.18
C GLU A 244 -10.37 3.14 -4.47
N VAL A 245 -9.83 4.37 -4.51
CA VAL A 245 -8.39 4.65 -4.58
C VAL A 245 -8.03 5.58 -3.43
N ARG A 246 -7.06 5.18 -2.61
CA ARG A 246 -6.47 6.01 -1.55
C ARG A 246 -5.07 6.45 -1.98
N LEU A 247 -4.80 7.73 -1.82
CA LEU A 247 -3.52 8.32 -2.16
C LEU A 247 -2.95 9.08 -0.95
N SER A 248 -1.63 8.98 -0.80
CA SER A 248 -0.82 9.81 0.08
C SER A 248 0.30 10.41 -0.75
N LEU A 249 0.32 11.74 -0.84
CA LEU A 249 1.20 12.52 -1.70
C LEU A 249 1.92 13.58 -0.85
N PRO A 250 3.08 13.28 -0.26
CA PRO A 250 3.92 14.31 0.33
C PRO A 250 4.34 15.32 -0.74
N ASN A 251 4.16 16.62 -0.44
CA ASN A 251 4.54 17.69 -1.35
C ASN A 251 6.03 18.01 -1.14
N ASN A 252 6.88 17.50 -2.03
CA ASN A 252 8.32 17.73 -1.99
C ASN A 252 8.63 19.12 -2.53
N HIS A 253 8.90 20.08 -1.62
CA HIS A 253 9.04 21.48 -1.99
C HIS A 253 10.34 21.75 -2.75
N HIS A 254 10.22 22.64 -3.77
CA HIS A 254 11.34 23.18 -4.53
C HIS A 254 11.27 24.70 -4.42
N PHE A 255 12.29 25.30 -3.81
CA PHE A 255 12.37 26.73 -3.59
C PHE A 255 13.35 27.36 -4.56
N LEU A 256 12.91 28.43 -5.24
CA LEU A 256 13.79 29.19 -6.14
C LEU A 256 14.97 29.76 -5.34
N VAL A 257 16.19 29.50 -5.84
CA VAL A 257 17.40 30.02 -5.20
C VAL A 257 17.60 31.49 -5.57
N ASP A 258 17.84 32.36 -4.58
CA ASP A 258 18.26 33.73 -4.82
C ASP A 258 19.73 33.76 -5.29
N LEU A 259 19.95 34.17 -6.53
CA LEU A 259 21.27 34.30 -7.15
C LEU A 259 21.74 35.76 -7.27
N GLU A 260 20.94 36.76 -6.86
CA GLU A 260 21.34 38.16 -6.85
C GLU A 260 22.67 38.42 -6.13
N PRO A 261 22.96 37.82 -4.96
CA PRO A 261 24.25 38.01 -4.28
C PRO A 261 25.48 37.64 -5.11
N PHE A 262 25.29 36.86 -6.17
CA PHE A 262 26.34 36.44 -7.10
C PHE A 262 26.33 37.25 -8.41
N GLY A 263 25.44 38.24 -8.55
CA GLY A 263 25.26 39.02 -9.77
C GLY A 263 24.57 38.26 -10.90
N LEU A 264 23.79 37.23 -10.57
CA LEU A 264 23.05 36.41 -11.52
C LEU A 264 21.54 36.56 -11.27
N ASP A 265 20.77 36.51 -12.34
CA ASP A 265 19.32 36.29 -12.25
C ASP A 265 19.00 34.81 -12.18
N ASN A 266 17.77 34.48 -11.73
CA ASN A 266 17.27 33.11 -11.75
C ASN A 266 15.84 33.07 -12.35
N PRO A 267 15.71 32.86 -13.65
CA PRO A 267 14.42 32.85 -14.35
C PRO A 267 13.62 31.53 -14.12
N GLY A 268 13.73 30.93 -12.95
CA GLY A 268 13.03 29.68 -12.64
C GLY A 268 13.81 28.43 -13.05
N GLU A 269 15.14 28.47 -13.01
CA GLU A 269 16.01 27.37 -13.47
C GLU A 269 16.72 26.64 -12.31
N VAL A 270 17.09 27.34 -11.24
CA VAL A 270 17.84 26.78 -10.12
C VAL A 270 17.02 26.76 -8.85
N PHE A 271 16.76 25.58 -8.32
CA PHE A 271 15.93 25.38 -7.14
C PHE A 271 16.67 24.61 -6.06
N PHE A 272 16.34 24.91 -4.82
CA PHE A 272 16.68 24.11 -3.65
C PHE A 272 15.59 23.03 -3.46
N ALA A 273 15.94 21.77 -3.64
CA ALA A 273 15.06 20.65 -3.37
C ALA A 273 15.07 20.33 -1.86
N ALA A 274 13.97 20.62 -1.17
CA ALA A 274 13.81 20.36 0.25
C ALA A 274 13.14 19.01 0.49
N ASP A 275 13.76 18.18 1.32
CA ASP A 275 13.21 16.88 1.69
C ASP A 275 12.24 16.96 2.89
N ARG A 276 12.34 18.01 3.71
CA ARG A 276 11.48 18.26 4.88
C ARG A 276 11.58 19.69 5.41
N PRO A 277 10.55 20.20 6.13
CA PRO A 277 9.22 19.59 6.26
C PRO A 277 8.49 19.57 4.93
N TYR A 278 7.56 18.63 4.74
CA TYR A 278 6.71 18.53 3.56
C TYR A 278 5.23 18.65 3.95
N GLY A 279 4.40 19.16 3.03
CA GLY A 279 2.95 19.08 3.18
C GLY A 279 2.51 17.63 2.96
N LEU A 280 1.82 17.02 3.92
CA LEU A 280 1.26 15.68 3.79
C LEU A 280 -0.18 15.80 3.33
N ILE A 281 -0.46 15.34 2.11
CA ILE A 281 -1.78 15.41 1.48
C ILE A 281 -2.28 13.99 1.26
N GLU A 282 -3.45 13.69 1.78
CA GLU A 282 -4.07 12.37 1.71
C GLU A 282 -5.54 12.50 1.35
N ALA A 283 -6.03 11.59 0.52
CA ALA A 283 -7.45 11.49 0.21
C ALA A 283 -7.83 10.10 -0.28
N ALA A 284 -9.11 9.77 -0.10
CA ALA A 284 -9.80 8.68 -0.77
C ALA A 284 -10.66 9.22 -1.91
N VAL A 285 -10.62 8.55 -3.05
CA VAL A 285 -11.51 8.81 -4.20
C VAL A 285 -12.32 7.55 -4.43
N LEU A 286 -13.65 7.65 -4.36
CA LEU A 286 -14.56 6.52 -4.37
C LEU A 286 -15.57 6.63 -5.52
N ARG A 287 -16.12 5.49 -5.91
CA ARG A 287 -17.38 5.48 -6.64
C ARG A 287 -18.51 5.86 -5.69
N GLU A 288 -19.46 6.61 -6.18
CA GLU A 288 -20.68 6.89 -5.42
C GLU A 288 -21.36 5.59 -4.97
N GLY A 289 -21.66 5.48 -3.68
CA GLY A 289 -22.24 4.29 -3.07
C GLY A 289 -21.23 3.18 -2.67
N ALA A 290 -19.94 3.37 -2.92
CA ALA A 290 -18.92 2.45 -2.41
C ALA A 290 -18.74 2.59 -0.89
N GLU A 291 -18.49 1.47 -0.21
CA GLU A 291 -18.22 1.45 1.22
C GLU A 291 -16.82 2.02 1.51
N GLU A 292 -16.77 3.17 2.21
CA GLU A 292 -15.51 3.81 2.59
C GLU A 292 -14.82 3.13 3.77
N SER A 293 -15.60 2.59 4.71
CA SER A 293 -15.11 1.96 5.95
C SER A 293 -14.78 0.48 5.80
N ASN A 294 -14.39 0.03 4.59
CA ASN A 294 -14.07 -1.39 4.37
C ASN A 294 -12.95 -1.87 5.28
N PRO A 295 -13.11 -3.03 5.96
CA PRO A 295 -12.17 -3.53 6.95
C PRO A 295 -10.75 -3.81 6.40
N VAL A 296 -10.57 -3.94 5.09
CA VAL A 296 -9.24 -4.12 4.48
C VAL A 296 -8.29 -2.96 4.79
N TRP A 297 -8.81 -1.77 5.03
CA TRP A 297 -8.00 -0.60 5.35
C TRP A 297 -7.42 -0.63 6.77
N ASN A 298 -7.95 -1.47 7.63
CA ASN A 298 -7.46 -1.69 9.00
C ASN A 298 -6.28 -2.70 9.05
N THR A 299 -5.78 -3.14 7.91
CA THR A 299 -4.70 -4.12 7.80
C THR A 299 -3.31 -3.51 8.05
N ILE A 300 -3.17 -2.71 9.09
CA ILE A 300 -1.85 -2.19 9.50
C ILE A 300 -1.10 -3.31 10.22
N ALA A 301 0.12 -3.57 9.80
CA ALA A 301 0.97 -4.56 10.44
C ALA A 301 1.17 -4.24 11.93
N GLY A 302 0.99 -5.24 12.78
CA GLY A 302 1.30 -5.17 14.21
C GLY A 302 0.13 -4.96 15.16
N PHE A 303 -1.10 -4.71 14.68
CA PHE A 303 -2.29 -4.59 15.51
C PHE A 303 -3.46 -5.39 14.96
N CYS A 304 -4.24 -5.99 15.90
CA CYS A 304 -5.47 -6.69 15.56
C CYS A 304 -6.61 -5.69 15.32
#